data_ee2637d5d7fe956a1d132dcba78af8ad
#
_entry.id   ee2637d5d7fe956a1d132dcba78af8ad
#
_cell.length_a   1.000
_cell.length_b   1.000
_cell.length_c   1.000
_cell.angle_alpha   90.00
_cell.angle_beta   90.00
_cell.angle_gamma   90.00
#
_symmetry.space_group_name_H-M   'P 1'
#
loop_
_entity.id
_entity.type
_entity.pdbx_description
1 polymer ?
#
loop_
_entity_poly.entity_id
_entity_poly.type
_entity_poly.pdbx_seq_one_letter_code
_entity_poly.pdbx_strand_id
1 'polypeptide(L)'
;ARRAVQSVVVDVANFDEHAEMPSSDGSRASLVATLAASGLWPNLRQRPFDKVAVSSTTPQAIFVTATDTNPLAVDPLHLVAGREADVQAGLKAMLTLSGGKVYFNTDGANDWSAFLVEGVEQHGFKGPHPAGNAGVHINALHPVNLERNVWHVDVQNLADMGAYLNSGKVPTARKIAVVGPAASKSEIVETQRGASMHVFSSYADSTVRFVSGSLLAGATANPGEEKGFLGRFAQQVSIVDDTPEREFINWMKPIGSRWSMSGTYLAKFIKKSFTTDTDLNGGERAIVPIGSYEKVMPFDIMPTQLIKALASNDVTMAEKLGVLEIVEEDIALCQYVCPSKVDITDMLRTMLTLIEKES
;
A
#
# COMPACT_ATOMS: atom_id res chain seq x y z
N ALA A 1 -27.54 6.05 -11.09
CA ALA A 1 -26.35 5.93 -10.22
C ALA A 1 -26.45 6.95 -9.09
N ARG A 2 -26.27 6.53 -7.84
CA ARG A 2 -26.19 7.47 -6.71
C ARG A 2 -24.85 8.20 -6.85
N ARG A 3 -24.89 9.53 -6.91
CA ARG A 3 -23.67 10.37 -6.89
C ARG A 3 -23.02 10.23 -5.50
N ALA A 4 -21.93 9.50 -5.41
CA ALA A 4 -21.13 9.44 -4.21
C ALA A 4 -20.06 10.55 -4.25
N VAL A 5 -19.81 11.20 -3.11
CA VAL A 5 -18.68 12.12 -2.98
C VAL A 5 -17.39 11.30 -3.04
N GLN A 6 -16.51 11.62 -3.97
CA GLN A 6 -15.21 10.94 -4.14
C GLN A 6 -14.08 11.68 -3.40
N SER A 7 -14.12 13.00 -3.39
CA SER A 7 -13.12 13.84 -2.73
C SER A 7 -13.73 15.15 -2.29
N VAL A 8 -13.14 15.76 -1.28
CA VAL A 8 -13.40 17.12 -0.84
C VAL A 8 -12.10 17.90 -1.00
N VAL A 9 -12.11 18.90 -1.87
CA VAL A 9 -10.97 19.77 -2.11
C VAL A 9 -11.13 21.03 -1.25
N VAL A 10 -10.10 21.37 -0.50
CA VAL A 10 -10.09 22.53 0.40
C VAL A 10 -8.89 23.41 0.06
N ASP A 11 -9.15 24.68 -0.21
CA ASP A 11 -8.09 25.68 -0.31
C ASP A 11 -7.66 26.08 1.09
N VAL A 12 -6.40 25.81 1.43
CA VAL A 12 -5.84 26.09 2.75
C VAL A 12 -5.05 27.41 2.67
N ALA A 13 -5.55 28.44 3.33
CA ALA A 13 -4.90 29.75 3.36
C ALA A 13 -3.68 29.77 4.29
N ASN A 14 -3.72 28.99 5.39
CA ASN A 14 -2.65 28.95 6.39
C ASN A 14 -2.56 27.52 6.98
N PHE A 15 -1.42 26.86 6.78
CA PHE A 15 -1.16 25.52 7.31
C PHE A 15 -0.75 25.52 8.79
N ASP A 16 -0.46 26.68 9.38
CA ASP A 16 -0.07 26.80 10.79
C ASP A 16 -1.28 26.97 11.73
N GLU A 17 -2.48 27.17 11.16
CA GLU A 17 -3.72 27.23 11.93
C GLU A 17 -4.21 25.81 12.26
N HIS A 18 -4.32 25.54 13.56
CA HIS A 18 -4.83 24.30 14.08
C HIS A 18 -6.07 24.52 14.93
N ALA A 19 -7.10 23.71 14.70
CA ALA A 19 -8.22 23.66 15.63
C ALA A 19 -7.78 23.07 16.97
N GLU A 20 -8.39 23.52 18.07
CA GLU A 20 -8.24 22.84 19.35
C GLU A 20 -8.79 21.42 19.26
N MET A 21 -7.95 20.46 19.58
CA MET A 21 -8.30 19.05 19.51
C MET A 21 -8.26 18.42 20.91
N PRO A 22 -9.07 17.38 21.18
CA PRO A 22 -9.06 16.73 22.48
C PRO A 22 -7.71 16.08 22.77
N SER A 23 -7.26 16.14 24.00
CA SER A 23 -6.11 15.40 24.52
C SER A 23 -6.54 14.04 25.03
N SER A 24 -5.64 13.06 25.02
CA SER A 24 -5.90 11.73 25.59
C SER A 24 -5.38 11.62 27.03
N ASP A 25 -6.13 10.97 27.89
CA ASP A 25 -5.68 10.54 29.23
C ASP A 25 -4.90 9.21 29.22
N GLY A 26 -4.68 8.65 28.03
CA GLY A 26 -3.99 7.38 27.84
C GLY A 26 -4.87 6.13 27.96
N SER A 27 -6.14 6.26 28.36
CA SER A 27 -7.07 5.14 28.35
C SER A 27 -7.46 4.77 26.91
N ARG A 28 -7.84 3.50 26.70
CA ARG A 28 -8.27 3.02 25.39
C ARG A 28 -9.43 3.84 24.82
N ALA A 29 -10.43 4.12 25.64
CA ALA A 29 -11.61 4.88 25.22
C ALA A 29 -11.24 6.32 24.81
N SER A 30 -10.37 6.96 25.57
CA SER A 30 -9.88 8.30 25.29
C SER A 30 -9.01 8.32 24.03
N LEU A 31 -8.12 7.34 23.82
CA LEU A 31 -7.31 7.24 22.60
C LEU A 31 -8.19 7.08 21.34
N VAL A 32 -9.21 6.23 21.42
CA VAL A 32 -10.16 6.05 20.30
C VAL A 32 -10.86 7.38 19.98
N ALA A 33 -11.42 8.06 20.99
CA ALA A 33 -12.12 9.32 20.80
C ALA A 33 -11.19 10.42 20.24
N THR A 34 -9.99 10.53 20.77
CA THR A 34 -8.98 11.51 20.40
C THR A 34 -8.50 11.31 18.97
N LEU A 35 -8.14 10.07 18.60
CA LEU A 35 -7.69 9.74 17.24
C LEU A 35 -8.83 9.84 16.21
N ALA A 36 -10.07 9.55 16.60
CA ALA A 36 -11.23 9.74 15.73
C ALA A 36 -11.49 11.22 15.47
N ALA A 37 -11.50 12.06 16.52
CA ALA A 37 -11.73 13.50 16.42
C ALA A 37 -10.65 14.21 15.58
N SER A 38 -9.39 13.77 15.69
CA SER A 38 -8.29 14.32 14.90
C SER A 38 -8.28 13.88 13.42
N GLY A 39 -9.14 12.95 13.03
CA GLY A 39 -9.13 12.34 11.69
C GLY A 39 -7.94 11.42 11.43
N LEU A 40 -7.19 11.01 12.46
CA LEU A 40 -6.06 10.08 12.33
C LEU A 40 -6.47 8.61 12.49
N TRP A 41 -7.64 8.33 13.07
CA TRP A 41 -8.15 6.97 13.19
C TRP A 41 -8.16 6.16 11.90
N PRO A 42 -8.54 6.71 10.72
CA PRO A 42 -8.50 5.97 9.47
C PRO A 42 -7.11 5.51 8.99
N ASN A 43 -6.02 5.92 9.67
CA ASN A 43 -4.69 5.36 9.43
C ASN A 43 -4.57 3.91 9.90
N LEU A 44 -5.42 3.49 10.84
CA LEU A 44 -5.53 2.09 11.26
C LEU A 44 -6.44 1.34 10.31
N ARG A 45 -5.90 0.30 9.68
CA ARG A 45 -6.62 -0.60 8.80
C ARG A 45 -6.84 -1.93 9.49
N GLN A 46 -7.98 -2.56 9.23
CA GLN A 46 -8.38 -3.84 9.82
C GLN A 46 -8.45 -4.92 8.75
N ARG A 47 -7.79 -6.04 8.99
CA ARG A 47 -7.94 -7.28 8.21
C ARG A 47 -8.98 -8.19 8.90
N PRO A 48 -9.71 -8.99 8.14
CA PRO A 48 -9.44 -9.45 6.76
C PRO A 48 -9.82 -8.50 5.62
N PHE A 49 -10.75 -7.58 5.77
CA PHE A 49 -11.31 -6.82 4.63
C PHE A 49 -10.52 -5.57 4.22
N ASP A 50 -9.46 -5.25 4.93
CA ASP A 50 -8.65 -4.04 4.75
C ASP A 50 -9.49 -2.76 4.68
N LYS A 51 -10.28 -2.55 5.72
CA LYS A 51 -11.08 -1.34 5.94
C LYS A 51 -10.55 -0.54 7.12
N VAL A 52 -11.10 0.64 7.34
CA VAL A 52 -10.82 1.41 8.55
C VAL A 52 -11.17 0.57 9.77
N ALA A 53 -10.28 0.52 10.73
CA ALA A 53 -10.44 -0.27 11.96
C ALA A 53 -11.74 0.12 12.68
N VAL A 54 -12.52 -0.89 13.07
CA VAL A 54 -13.78 -0.69 13.79
C VAL A 54 -13.46 -0.34 15.25
N SER A 55 -13.76 0.88 15.66
CA SER A 55 -13.36 1.44 16.96
C SER A 55 -13.93 0.69 18.17
N SER A 56 -15.06 0.01 18.01
CA SER A 56 -15.70 -0.81 19.07
C SER A 56 -15.06 -2.19 19.22
N THR A 57 -14.24 -2.65 18.26
CA THR A 57 -13.56 -3.96 18.33
C THR A 57 -12.17 -3.82 18.94
N THR A 58 -11.66 -4.90 19.51
CA THR A 58 -10.28 -4.98 19.99
C THR A 58 -9.51 -5.97 19.11
N PRO A 59 -8.43 -5.55 18.45
CA PRO A 59 -7.66 -6.44 17.60
C PRO A 59 -6.86 -7.43 18.43
N GLN A 60 -6.67 -8.63 17.92
CA GLN A 60 -5.85 -9.65 18.55
C GLN A 60 -4.35 -9.36 18.41
N ALA A 61 -3.97 -8.58 17.40
CA ALA A 61 -2.63 -8.02 17.23
C ALA A 61 -2.67 -6.73 16.41
N ILE A 62 -1.65 -5.89 16.57
CA ILE A 62 -1.43 -4.71 15.73
C ILE A 62 -0.06 -4.84 15.06
N PHE A 63 -0.04 -4.60 13.75
CA PHE A 63 1.15 -4.66 12.91
C PHE A 63 1.59 -3.26 12.49
N VAL A 64 2.81 -2.90 12.81
CA VAL A 64 3.46 -1.69 12.30
C VAL A 64 4.42 -2.09 11.20
N THR A 65 4.20 -1.60 9.98
CA THR A 65 5.05 -1.88 8.83
C THR A 65 6.08 -0.77 8.67
N ALA A 66 7.35 -1.12 8.88
CA ALA A 66 8.51 -0.23 8.76
C ALA A 66 9.47 -0.75 7.67
N THR A 67 8.92 -1.33 6.63
CA THR A 67 9.61 -1.77 5.41
C THR A 67 8.68 -1.57 4.22
N ASP A 68 9.25 -1.29 3.06
CA ASP A 68 8.53 -1.21 1.78
C ASP A 68 9.39 -1.84 0.68
N THR A 69 8.83 -2.85 0.01
CA THR A 69 9.48 -3.55 -1.11
C THR A 69 8.83 -3.25 -2.45
N ASN A 70 7.92 -2.27 -2.51
CA ASN A 70 7.32 -1.84 -3.77
C ASN A 70 8.38 -1.34 -4.76
N PRO A 71 8.10 -1.40 -6.06
CA PRO A 71 9.01 -0.85 -7.06
C PRO A 71 9.36 0.61 -6.76
N LEU A 72 10.66 0.91 -6.73
CA LEU A 72 11.22 2.24 -6.47
C LEU A 72 10.89 2.83 -5.09
N ALA A 73 10.41 2.02 -4.16
CA ALA A 73 10.12 2.49 -2.81
C ALA A 73 11.39 2.97 -2.10
N VAL A 74 11.23 4.03 -1.30
CA VAL A 74 12.27 4.50 -0.39
C VAL A 74 12.17 3.73 0.92
N ASP A 75 13.31 3.51 1.58
CA ASP A 75 13.33 2.95 2.92
C ASP A 75 12.52 3.85 3.88
N PRO A 76 11.49 3.32 4.56
CA PRO A 76 10.66 4.08 5.50
C PRO A 76 11.45 4.76 6.62
N LEU A 77 12.65 4.28 6.97
CA LEU A 77 13.53 4.95 7.93
C LEU A 77 13.82 6.39 7.53
N HIS A 78 14.03 6.68 6.25
CA HIS A 78 14.27 8.04 5.75
C HIS A 78 13.03 8.94 5.90
N LEU A 79 11.83 8.36 5.85
CA LEU A 79 10.58 9.11 5.99
C LEU A 79 10.32 9.55 7.44
N VAL A 80 10.78 8.74 8.41
CA VAL A 80 10.57 9.00 9.84
C VAL A 80 11.83 9.45 10.59
N ALA A 81 12.94 9.69 9.89
CA ALA A 81 14.17 10.15 10.49
C ALA A 81 13.96 11.46 11.28
N GLY A 82 14.40 11.48 12.55
CA GLY A 82 14.21 12.58 13.48
C GLY A 82 12.85 12.62 14.17
N ARG A 83 12.05 11.54 14.04
CA ARG A 83 10.71 11.41 14.65
C ARG A 83 10.62 10.23 15.63
N GLU A 84 11.73 9.89 16.27
CA GLU A 84 11.83 8.76 17.20
C GLU A 84 10.79 8.86 18.33
N ALA A 85 10.66 10.04 18.95
CA ALA A 85 9.69 10.29 20.02
C ALA A 85 8.23 10.13 19.55
N ASP A 86 7.95 10.50 18.31
CA ASP A 86 6.62 10.35 17.73
C ASP A 86 6.29 8.88 17.49
N VAL A 87 7.21 8.13 16.91
CA VAL A 87 7.03 6.68 16.70
C VAL A 87 6.84 5.97 18.04
N GLN A 88 7.64 6.30 19.06
CA GLN A 88 7.50 5.73 20.40
C GLN A 88 6.13 6.04 21.03
N ALA A 89 5.63 7.29 20.90
CA ALA A 89 4.31 7.65 21.40
C ALA A 89 3.20 6.88 20.65
N GLY A 90 3.33 6.75 19.32
CA GLY A 90 2.45 5.94 18.51
C GLY A 90 2.44 4.46 18.95
N LEU A 91 3.61 3.86 19.18
CA LEU A 91 3.74 2.48 19.64
C LEU A 91 3.09 2.25 21.01
N LYS A 92 3.26 3.19 21.97
CA LYS A 92 2.59 3.15 23.26
C LYS A 92 1.07 3.17 23.13
N ALA A 93 0.56 3.99 22.20
CA ALA A 93 -0.87 4.01 21.90
C ALA A 93 -1.33 2.66 21.30
N MET A 94 -0.54 2.05 20.40
CA MET A 94 -0.86 0.73 19.85
C MET A 94 -0.88 -0.37 20.92
N LEU A 95 0.04 -0.36 21.88
CA LEU A 95 0.02 -1.28 23.03
C LEU A 95 -1.26 -1.14 23.86
N THR A 96 -1.76 0.08 24.05
CA THR A 96 -3.02 0.32 24.77
C THR A 96 -4.25 -0.12 23.94
N LEU A 97 -4.20 0.04 22.61
CA LEU A 97 -5.31 -0.31 21.72
C LEU A 97 -5.39 -1.83 21.44
N SER A 98 -4.26 -2.53 21.46
CA SER A 98 -4.21 -3.96 21.19
C SER A 98 -4.75 -4.80 22.36
N GLY A 99 -5.48 -5.86 22.02
CA GLY A 99 -5.83 -6.92 23.00
C GLY A 99 -4.77 -8.01 23.12
N GLY A 100 -3.70 -7.92 22.33
CA GLY A 100 -2.61 -8.89 22.28
C GLY A 100 -1.28 -8.21 21.96
N LYS A 101 -0.55 -8.74 20.99
CA LYS A 101 0.80 -8.30 20.64
C LYS A 101 0.80 -7.09 19.69
N VAL A 102 1.87 -6.31 19.78
CA VAL A 102 2.20 -5.29 18.80
C VAL A 102 3.50 -5.70 18.12
N TYR A 103 3.43 -5.87 16.79
CA TYR A 103 4.57 -6.28 15.97
C TYR A 103 5.11 -5.08 15.20
N PHE A 104 6.43 -4.90 15.24
CA PHE A 104 7.15 -3.89 14.47
C PHE A 104 7.99 -4.59 13.40
N ASN A 105 7.58 -4.49 12.13
CA ASN A 105 8.13 -5.28 11.05
C ASN A 105 9.04 -4.44 10.16
N THR A 106 10.30 -4.87 10.03
CA THR A 106 11.36 -4.20 9.29
C THR A 106 11.92 -5.12 8.20
N ASP A 107 12.84 -4.63 7.40
CA ASP A 107 13.65 -5.45 6.48
C ASP A 107 14.82 -6.17 7.20
N GLY A 108 15.05 -5.84 8.48
CA GLY A 108 16.16 -6.34 9.29
C GLY A 108 17.55 -5.85 8.83
N ALA A 109 17.61 -4.81 7.99
CA ALA A 109 18.88 -4.25 7.53
C ALA A 109 19.31 -3.04 8.36
N ASN A 110 18.35 -2.25 8.84
CA ASN A 110 18.58 -1.01 9.57
C ASN A 110 18.35 -1.18 11.08
N ASP A 111 19.02 -0.34 11.86
CA ASP A 111 18.82 -0.25 13.31
C ASP A 111 17.60 0.64 13.64
N TRP A 112 16.57 0.02 14.22
CA TRP A 112 15.36 0.68 14.67
C TRP A 112 15.27 0.81 16.19
N SER A 113 16.35 0.47 16.93
CA SER A 113 16.35 0.44 18.40
C SER A 113 15.89 1.74 19.06
N ALA A 114 16.27 2.89 18.47
CA ALA A 114 15.86 4.21 18.96
C ALA A 114 14.36 4.50 18.83
N PHE A 115 13.64 3.75 18.00
CA PHE A 115 12.21 3.92 17.75
C PHE A 115 11.34 3.02 18.62
N LEU A 116 11.90 1.93 19.15
CA LEU A 116 11.15 0.89 19.84
C LEU A 116 10.84 1.27 21.29
N VAL A 117 9.81 0.65 21.83
CA VAL A 117 9.42 0.72 23.24
C VAL A 117 9.25 -0.69 23.81
N GLU A 118 9.34 -0.83 25.12
CA GLU A 118 9.11 -2.11 25.82
C GLU A 118 7.70 -2.64 25.50
N GLY A 119 7.59 -3.95 25.29
CA GLY A 119 6.34 -4.64 24.94
C GLY A 119 6.05 -4.76 23.44
N VAL A 120 6.87 -4.18 22.58
CA VAL A 120 6.77 -4.33 21.12
C VAL A 120 7.73 -5.41 20.64
N GLU A 121 7.24 -6.34 19.81
CA GLU A 121 8.05 -7.41 19.22
C GLU A 121 8.54 -6.99 17.82
N GLN A 122 9.85 -6.95 17.62
CA GLN A 122 10.43 -6.65 16.30
C GLN A 122 10.66 -7.92 15.50
N HIS A 123 10.28 -7.90 14.21
CA HIS A 123 10.53 -8.96 13.24
C HIS A 123 11.14 -8.41 11.95
N GLY A 124 12.04 -9.20 11.34
CA GLY A 124 12.69 -8.88 10.08
C GLY A 124 12.12 -9.70 8.92
N PHE A 125 11.67 -9.02 7.85
CA PHE A 125 11.17 -9.63 6.63
C PHE A 125 12.06 -9.24 5.46
N LYS A 126 12.82 -10.20 4.93
CA LYS A 126 13.75 -10.00 3.80
C LYS A 126 13.26 -10.72 2.57
N GLY A 127 13.34 -10.06 1.44
CA GLY A 127 13.03 -10.67 0.15
C GLY A 127 12.63 -9.65 -0.91
N PRO A 128 12.38 -10.12 -2.14
CA PRO A 128 11.79 -9.28 -3.16
C PRO A 128 10.35 -8.93 -2.78
N HIS A 129 9.78 -7.93 -3.45
CA HIS A 129 8.34 -7.66 -3.34
C HIS A 129 7.54 -8.96 -3.59
N PRO A 130 6.55 -9.29 -2.76
CA PRO A 130 5.86 -8.44 -1.77
C PRO A 130 6.31 -8.65 -0.30
N ALA A 131 7.55 -9.00 -0.01
CA ALA A 131 8.02 -9.26 1.36
C ALA A 131 7.76 -8.10 2.34
N GLY A 132 7.64 -6.86 1.87
CA GLY A 132 7.35 -5.68 2.67
C GLY A 132 5.85 -5.39 2.88
N ASN A 133 4.95 -6.18 2.30
CA ASN A 133 3.51 -5.96 2.46
C ASN A 133 3.02 -6.38 3.84
N ALA A 134 2.10 -5.61 4.40
CA ALA A 134 1.48 -5.93 5.68
C ALA A 134 0.80 -7.32 5.68
N GLY A 135 0.19 -7.73 4.57
CA GLY A 135 -0.44 -9.04 4.43
C GLY A 135 0.54 -10.19 4.64
N VAL A 136 1.77 -10.08 4.11
CA VAL A 136 2.82 -11.10 4.28
C VAL A 136 3.23 -11.23 5.75
N HIS A 137 3.40 -10.09 6.44
CA HIS A 137 3.74 -10.07 7.86
C HIS A 137 2.64 -10.68 8.71
N ILE A 138 1.38 -10.33 8.41
CA ILE A 138 0.19 -10.84 9.12
C ILE A 138 0.06 -12.34 8.91
N ASN A 139 0.17 -12.82 7.69
CA ASN A 139 0.09 -14.26 7.39
C ASN A 139 1.17 -15.05 8.13
N ALA A 140 2.40 -14.53 8.19
CA ALA A 140 3.51 -15.21 8.85
C ALA A 140 3.40 -15.27 10.37
N LEU A 141 2.86 -14.22 11.03
CA LEU A 141 2.89 -14.09 12.50
C LEU A 141 1.53 -14.31 13.16
N HIS A 142 0.43 -13.94 12.49
CA HIS A 142 -0.92 -14.03 13.03
C HIS A 142 -1.97 -14.11 11.92
N PRO A 143 -2.11 -15.26 11.23
CA PRO A 143 -3.05 -15.43 10.13
C PRO A 143 -4.48 -15.06 10.52
N VAL A 144 -5.17 -14.34 9.63
CA VAL A 144 -6.52 -13.80 9.86
C VAL A 144 -7.62 -14.70 9.27
N ASN A 145 -8.82 -14.58 9.83
CA ASN A 145 -10.04 -15.16 9.30
C ASN A 145 -11.24 -14.32 9.81
N LEU A 146 -12.47 -14.77 9.62
CA LEU A 146 -13.66 -14.05 10.09
C LEU A 146 -13.71 -13.83 11.61
N GLU A 147 -13.13 -14.74 12.41
CA GLU A 147 -13.10 -14.68 13.87
C GLU A 147 -11.86 -13.98 14.41
N ARG A 148 -10.80 -13.89 13.61
CA ARG A 148 -9.51 -13.32 13.99
C ARG A 148 -9.24 -12.05 13.20
N ASN A 149 -9.37 -10.91 13.87
CA ASN A 149 -9.04 -9.62 13.28
C ASN A 149 -7.73 -9.07 13.84
N VAL A 150 -6.99 -8.42 12.95
CA VAL A 150 -5.78 -7.67 13.30
C VAL A 150 -5.85 -6.28 12.67
N TRP A 151 -5.15 -5.32 13.27
CA TRP A 151 -4.99 -4.01 12.68
C TRP A 151 -3.58 -3.83 12.14
N HIS A 152 -3.43 -2.96 11.16
CA HIS A 152 -2.11 -2.58 10.68
C HIS A 152 -2.03 -1.08 10.36
N VAL A 153 -0.81 -0.57 10.38
CA VAL A 153 -0.48 0.83 10.08
C VAL A 153 0.97 0.90 9.58
N ASP A 154 1.27 1.77 8.64
CA ASP A 154 2.65 2.08 8.29
C ASP A 154 3.32 3.00 9.32
N VAL A 155 4.65 2.94 9.40
CA VAL A 155 5.42 3.66 10.41
C VAL A 155 5.30 5.18 10.32
N GLN A 156 5.12 5.75 9.12
CA GLN A 156 4.95 7.20 8.95
C GLN A 156 3.59 7.66 9.48
N ASN A 157 2.52 6.93 9.18
CA ASN A 157 1.19 7.20 9.74
C ASN A 157 1.15 6.97 11.25
N LEU A 158 1.88 5.98 11.76
CA LEU A 158 2.05 5.79 13.20
C LEU A 158 2.75 6.99 13.84
N ALA A 159 3.84 7.48 13.23
CA ALA A 159 4.55 8.68 13.70
C ALA A 159 3.64 9.91 13.71
N ASP A 160 2.75 10.04 12.73
CA ASP A 160 1.78 11.16 12.71
C ASP A 160 0.76 11.06 13.85
N MET A 161 0.31 9.84 14.19
CA MET A 161 -0.55 9.62 15.35
C MET A 161 0.19 9.98 16.65
N GLY A 162 1.45 9.57 16.78
CA GLY A 162 2.28 9.89 17.94
C GLY A 162 2.60 11.38 18.07
N ALA A 163 2.93 12.06 16.97
CA ALA A 163 3.16 13.51 16.96
C ALA A 163 1.92 14.28 17.46
N TYR A 164 0.74 13.84 17.04
CA TYR A 164 -0.50 14.42 17.57
C TYR A 164 -0.67 14.17 19.06
N LEU A 165 -0.41 12.96 19.54
CA LEU A 165 -0.51 12.63 20.97
C LEU A 165 0.51 13.41 21.82
N ASN A 166 1.68 13.73 21.26
CA ASN A 166 2.72 14.53 21.93
C ASN A 166 2.42 16.02 21.95
N SER A 167 1.86 16.56 20.85
CA SER A 167 1.76 18.03 20.64
C SER A 167 0.34 18.58 20.69
N GLY A 168 -0.68 17.75 20.57
CA GLY A 168 -2.08 18.15 20.38
C GLY A 168 -2.38 18.72 18.98
N LYS A 169 -1.40 18.73 18.07
CA LYS A 169 -1.54 19.28 16.72
C LYS A 169 -1.47 18.16 15.68
N VAL A 170 -2.44 18.11 14.77
CA VAL A 170 -2.44 17.13 13.69
C VAL A 170 -1.35 17.51 12.68
N PRO A 171 -0.38 16.62 12.40
CA PRO A 171 0.64 16.88 11.39
C PRO A 171 0.01 17.02 10.00
N THR A 172 0.32 18.08 9.30
CA THR A 172 -0.10 18.32 7.91
C THR A 172 1.01 17.98 6.91
N ALA A 173 2.26 18.22 7.30
CA ALA A 173 3.44 17.89 6.50
C ALA A 173 3.65 16.37 6.40
N ARG A 174 4.11 15.92 5.24
CA ARG A 174 4.42 14.52 4.94
C ARG A 174 5.65 14.42 4.04
N LYS A 175 6.57 13.52 4.36
CA LYS A 175 7.68 13.18 3.47
C LYS A 175 7.23 12.11 2.50
N ILE A 176 7.52 12.28 1.22
CA ILE A 176 7.27 11.30 0.17
C ILE A 176 8.45 11.21 -0.79
N ALA A 177 8.63 10.07 -1.43
CA ALA A 177 9.57 9.92 -2.52
C ALA A 177 8.94 10.31 -3.86
N VAL A 178 9.61 11.14 -4.64
CA VAL A 178 9.28 11.34 -6.05
C VAL A 178 10.23 10.50 -6.86
N VAL A 179 9.70 9.54 -7.62
CA VAL A 179 10.49 8.50 -8.30
C VAL A 179 9.85 8.14 -9.65
N GLY A 180 10.57 7.41 -10.47
CA GLY A 180 10.02 6.84 -11.69
C GLY A 180 10.94 6.99 -12.89
N PRO A 181 10.79 6.14 -13.91
CA PRO A 181 11.65 6.18 -15.11
C PRO A 181 11.46 7.47 -15.94
N ALA A 182 10.31 8.14 -15.82
CA ALA A 182 10.02 9.41 -16.48
C ALA A 182 10.21 10.63 -15.57
N ALA A 183 10.63 10.43 -14.32
CA ALA A 183 10.98 11.54 -13.45
C ALA A 183 12.33 12.15 -13.81
N SER A 184 12.41 13.47 -13.90
CA SER A 184 13.65 14.20 -14.19
C SER A 184 14.71 14.02 -13.10
N LYS A 185 14.29 13.79 -11.85
CA LYS A 185 15.14 13.42 -10.71
C LYS A 185 14.34 12.60 -9.71
N SER A 186 15.04 11.81 -8.91
CA SER A 186 14.46 11.06 -7.79
C SER A 186 14.94 11.64 -6.48
N GLU A 187 14.02 12.04 -5.60
CA GLU A 187 14.35 12.59 -4.28
C GLU A 187 13.20 12.40 -3.29
N ILE A 188 13.52 12.57 -2.01
CA ILE A 188 12.52 12.67 -0.95
C ILE A 188 12.18 14.14 -0.77
N VAL A 189 10.89 14.48 -0.81
CA VAL A 189 10.38 15.83 -0.62
C VAL A 189 9.41 15.89 0.55
N GLU A 190 9.36 17.05 1.19
CA GLU A 190 8.32 17.35 2.15
C GLU A 190 7.17 18.07 1.45
N THR A 191 5.96 17.58 1.67
CA THR A 191 4.72 18.13 1.08
C THR A 191 3.58 18.06 2.09
N GLN A 192 2.39 18.51 1.70
CA GLN A 192 1.20 18.44 2.53
C GLN A 192 0.42 17.15 2.29
N ARG A 193 -0.29 16.66 3.30
CA ARG A 193 -1.26 15.58 3.14
C ARG A 193 -2.34 15.97 2.15
N GLY A 194 -2.63 15.11 1.19
CA GLY A 194 -3.61 15.40 0.15
C GLY A 194 -3.19 16.51 -0.81
N ALA A 195 -1.89 16.82 -0.91
CA ALA A 195 -1.39 17.85 -1.82
C ALA A 195 -1.86 17.63 -3.25
N SER A 196 -2.13 18.72 -3.96
CA SER A 196 -2.39 18.65 -5.39
C SER A 196 -1.15 18.14 -6.14
N MET A 197 -1.34 17.25 -7.10
CA MET A 197 -0.26 16.71 -7.94
C MET A 197 0.43 17.78 -8.79
N HIS A 198 -0.14 18.97 -8.92
CA HIS A 198 0.54 20.13 -9.54
C HIS A 198 1.88 20.47 -8.87
N VAL A 199 2.03 20.21 -7.57
CA VAL A 199 3.28 20.42 -6.83
C VAL A 199 4.43 19.63 -7.44
N PHE A 200 4.13 18.49 -8.08
CA PHE A 200 5.12 17.59 -8.67
C PHE A 200 5.31 17.78 -10.17
N SER A 201 4.61 18.73 -10.81
CA SER A 201 4.68 18.93 -12.26
C SER A 201 6.08 19.29 -12.76
N SER A 202 6.94 19.88 -11.93
CA SER A 202 8.33 20.21 -12.28
C SER A 202 9.24 18.97 -12.40
N TYR A 203 8.77 17.80 -12.02
CA TYR A 203 9.53 16.54 -12.10
C TYR A 203 9.35 15.83 -13.43
N ALA A 204 8.57 16.36 -14.35
CA ALA A 204 8.31 15.71 -15.64
C ALA A 204 8.33 16.71 -16.79
N ASP A 205 9.04 16.37 -17.87
CA ASP A 205 9.25 17.22 -19.04
C ASP A 205 8.42 16.80 -20.25
N SER A 206 7.68 15.67 -20.20
CA SER A 206 6.94 15.08 -21.31
C SER A 206 5.55 14.62 -20.91
N THR A 207 4.80 14.01 -21.82
CA THR A 207 3.54 13.35 -21.51
C THR A 207 3.82 12.15 -20.62
N VAL A 208 3.38 12.23 -19.38
CA VAL A 208 3.63 11.22 -18.34
C VAL A 208 2.36 10.94 -17.56
N ARG A 209 2.34 9.80 -16.90
CA ARG A 209 1.34 9.46 -15.91
C ARG A 209 1.91 9.61 -14.52
N PHE A 210 1.23 10.41 -13.71
CA PHE A 210 1.49 10.50 -12.28
C PHE A 210 0.68 9.44 -11.55
N VAL A 211 1.35 8.69 -10.69
CA VAL A 211 0.72 7.68 -9.84
C VAL A 211 0.95 8.07 -8.38
N SER A 212 -0.13 8.27 -7.65
CA SER A 212 -0.09 8.45 -6.20
C SER A 212 0.10 7.09 -5.55
N GLY A 213 1.31 6.79 -5.08
CA GLY A 213 1.73 5.49 -4.58
C GLY A 213 2.69 4.77 -5.54
N SER A 214 2.85 3.47 -5.31
CA SER A 214 3.70 2.60 -6.14
C SER A 214 3.04 2.22 -7.46
N LEU A 215 3.82 1.68 -8.39
CA LEU A 215 3.30 1.18 -9.68
C LEU A 215 2.39 -0.05 -9.54
N LEU A 216 2.48 -0.79 -8.41
CA LEU A 216 1.67 -1.99 -8.16
C LEU A 216 0.42 -1.71 -7.31
N ALA A 217 0.48 -0.73 -6.40
CA ALA A 217 -0.58 -0.45 -5.44
C ALA A 217 -1.06 1.01 -5.44
N GLY A 218 -0.59 1.83 -6.36
CA GLY A 218 -0.98 3.23 -6.49
C GLY A 218 -2.18 3.45 -7.38
N ALA A 219 -2.64 4.69 -7.42
CA ALA A 219 -3.73 5.14 -8.28
C ALA A 219 -3.26 6.27 -9.19
N THR A 220 -3.73 6.28 -10.45
CA THR A 220 -3.48 7.41 -11.36
C THR A 220 -4.02 8.70 -10.76
N ALA A 221 -3.19 9.73 -10.74
CA ALA A 221 -3.47 11.03 -10.13
C ALA A 221 -2.77 12.15 -10.92
N ASN A 222 -3.19 12.36 -12.18
CA ASN A 222 -2.56 13.40 -13.00
C ASN A 222 -2.93 14.81 -12.53
N PRO A 223 -2.01 15.77 -12.63
CA PRO A 223 -2.28 17.17 -12.33
C PRO A 223 -3.50 17.71 -13.10
N GLY A 224 -4.42 18.39 -12.40
CA GLY A 224 -5.63 18.98 -13.00
C GLY A 224 -6.81 18.05 -13.17
N GLU A 225 -6.66 16.75 -12.91
CA GLU A 225 -7.80 15.81 -12.89
C GLU A 225 -8.53 15.83 -11.54
N GLU A 226 -9.79 15.35 -11.51
CA GLU A 226 -10.58 15.25 -10.27
C GLU A 226 -9.87 14.43 -9.17
N LYS A 227 -9.08 13.45 -9.56
CA LYS A 227 -8.28 12.59 -8.67
C LYS A 227 -6.81 13.02 -8.58
N GLY A 228 -6.47 14.20 -9.07
CA GLY A 228 -5.11 14.74 -9.12
C GLY A 228 -4.57 15.19 -7.75
N PHE A 229 -4.72 14.34 -6.72
CA PHE A 229 -4.27 14.61 -5.36
C PHE A 229 -3.51 13.42 -4.78
N LEU A 230 -2.59 13.73 -3.86
CA LEU A 230 -1.82 12.71 -3.15
C LEU A 230 -2.75 11.89 -2.24
N GLY A 231 -2.77 10.58 -2.44
CA GLY A 231 -3.55 9.66 -1.64
C GLY A 231 -3.08 9.59 -0.19
N ARG A 232 -4.00 9.29 0.72
CA ARG A 232 -3.75 9.25 2.17
C ARG A 232 -2.60 8.35 2.58
N PHE A 233 -2.46 7.19 1.94
CA PHE A 233 -1.48 6.17 2.28
C PHE A 233 -0.24 6.19 1.37
N ALA A 234 -0.22 7.09 0.38
CA ALA A 234 0.89 7.18 -0.55
C ALA A 234 2.17 7.63 0.17
N GLN A 235 3.26 6.88 0.00
CA GLN A 235 4.60 7.21 0.48
C GLN A 235 5.52 7.63 -0.65
N GLN A 236 5.04 7.50 -1.89
CA GLN A 236 5.74 7.92 -3.10
C GLN A 236 4.78 8.46 -4.16
N VAL A 237 5.33 9.24 -5.05
CA VAL A 237 4.72 9.59 -6.35
C VAL A 237 5.58 8.95 -7.42
N SER A 238 4.98 8.06 -8.20
CA SER A 238 5.67 7.38 -9.30
C SER A 238 5.31 8.06 -10.62
N ILE A 239 6.32 8.42 -11.41
CA ILE A 239 6.16 9.10 -12.70
C ILE A 239 6.63 8.16 -13.80
N VAL A 240 5.72 7.77 -14.68
CA VAL A 240 5.99 6.83 -15.77
C VAL A 240 5.58 7.42 -17.10
N ASP A 241 6.20 6.93 -18.16
CA ASP A 241 5.83 7.30 -19.53
C ASP A 241 4.40 6.82 -19.85
N ASP A 242 3.57 7.72 -20.36
CA ASP A 242 2.17 7.46 -20.72
C ASP A 242 1.94 7.46 -22.23
N THR A 243 2.98 7.29 -23.01
CA THR A 243 2.89 7.17 -24.47
C THR A 243 2.81 5.70 -24.86
N PRO A 244 1.59 5.16 -25.17
CA PRO A 244 1.46 3.80 -25.66
C PRO A 244 1.99 3.74 -27.11
N GLU A 245 3.26 3.43 -27.24
CA GLU A 245 3.85 3.16 -28.56
C GLU A 245 3.42 1.79 -29.08
N ARG A 246 2.61 1.76 -30.12
CA ARG A 246 2.34 0.53 -30.86
C ARG A 246 3.57 0.20 -31.73
N GLU A 247 4.41 -0.68 -31.24
CA GLU A 247 5.55 -1.15 -32.01
C GLU A 247 5.09 -2.00 -33.20
N PHE A 248 5.67 -1.72 -34.37
CA PHE A 248 5.53 -2.58 -35.54
C PHE A 248 6.14 -3.97 -35.26
N ILE A 249 5.42 -5.05 -35.64
CA ILE A 249 5.78 -6.46 -35.39
C ILE A 249 5.78 -6.85 -33.90
N ASN A 250 5.58 -5.95 -32.97
CA ASN A 250 5.38 -6.13 -31.53
C ASN A 250 6.10 -7.36 -30.93
N TRP A 251 5.37 -8.44 -30.58
CA TRP A 251 5.90 -9.65 -29.95
C TRP A 251 6.87 -10.48 -30.84
N MET A 252 6.86 -10.29 -32.14
CA MET A 252 7.77 -10.94 -33.07
C MET A 252 9.12 -10.21 -33.21
N LYS A 253 9.28 -9.03 -32.61
CA LYS A 253 10.51 -8.24 -32.69
C LYS A 253 11.64 -8.96 -31.93
N PRO A 254 12.68 -9.49 -32.62
CA PRO A 254 13.70 -10.33 -31.95
C PRO A 254 14.59 -9.52 -31.00
N ILE A 255 14.74 -8.22 -31.25
CA ILE A 255 15.55 -7.30 -30.45
C ILE A 255 14.62 -6.19 -29.96
N GLY A 256 14.26 -6.23 -28.70
CA GLY A 256 13.40 -5.21 -28.08
C GLY A 256 13.80 -4.97 -26.63
N SER A 257 13.27 -3.90 -26.04
CA SER A 257 13.49 -3.57 -24.63
C SER A 257 12.45 -4.19 -23.69
N ARG A 258 11.60 -5.08 -24.18
CA ARG A 258 10.44 -5.61 -23.44
C ARG A 258 10.82 -6.76 -22.54
N TRP A 259 10.26 -6.74 -21.36
CA TRP A 259 10.30 -7.83 -20.41
C TRP A 259 9.13 -8.78 -20.65
N SER A 260 9.33 -10.07 -20.40
CA SER A 260 8.24 -11.04 -20.29
C SER A 260 8.54 -12.09 -19.24
N MET A 261 7.52 -12.49 -18.49
CA MET A 261 7.61 -13.54 -17.46
C MET A 261 8.06 -14.89 -18.05
N SER A 262 7.60 -15.23 -19.25
CA SER A 262 7.96 -16.47 -19.95
C SER A 262 9.37 -16.44 -20.56
N GLY A 263 10.03 -15.28 -20.59
CA GLY A 263 11.34 -15.12 -21.20
C GLY A 263 11.35 -15.29 -22.71
N THR A 264 10.23 -14.97 -23.38
CA THR A 264 10.04 -15.15 -24.81
C THR A 264 10.89 -14.19 -25.67
N TYR A 265 11.27 -13.03 -25.11
CA TYR A 265 12.08 -12.04 -25.83
C TYR A 265 13.58 -12.26 -25.64
N LEU A 266 14.35 -12.04 -26.71
CA LEU A 266 15.81 -12.10 -26.68
C LEU A 266 16.43 -11.06 -25.76
N ALA A 267 15.72 -9.97 -25.47
CA ALA A 267 16.12 -8.96 -24.50
C ALA A 267 16.47 -9.55 -23.11
N LYS A 268 15.88 -10.67 -22.71
CA LYS A 268 16.21 -11.40 -21.48
C LYS A 268 17.69 -11.75 -21.39
N PHE A 269 18.35 -12.03 -22.50
CA PHE A 269 19.78 -12.42 -22.55
C PHE A 269 20.70 -11.19 -22.68
N ILE A 270 20.18 -10.04 -23.09
CA ILE A 270 20.97 -8.86 -23.44
C ILE A 270 20.84 -7.77 -22.37
N LYS A 271 19.63 -7.56 -21.83
CA LYS A 271 19.32 -6.51 -20.86
C LYS A 271 19.13 -7.07 -19.45
N LYS A 272 19.75 -6.42 -18.46
CA LYS A 272 19.60 -6.73 -17.05
C LYS A 272 18.49 -5.92 -16.36
N SER A 273 18.06 -4.81 -16.98
CA SER A 273 17.01 -3.92 -16.44
C SER A 273 16.06 -3.50 -17.56
N PHE A 274 14.79 -3.33 -17.20
CA PHE A 274 13.73 -2.90 -18.10
C PHE A 274 13.05 -1.69 -17.51
N THR A 275 12.72 -0.71 -18.37
CA THR A 275 11.86 0.41 -18.01
C THR A 275 10.40 -0.06 -17.95
N THR A 276 9.70 0.38 -16.93
CA THR A 276 8.27 0.14 -16.80
C THR A 276 7.51 1.30 -17.43
N ASP A 277 6.57 0.99 -18.31
CA ASP A 277 5.63 1.90 -18.96
C ASP A 277 4.18 1.55 -18.55
N THR A 278 3.21 2.23 -19.13
CA THR A 278 1.78 1.99 -18.89
C THR A 278 1.15 0.99 -19.86
N ASP A 279 1.92 0.39 -20.74
CA ASP A 279 1.45 -0.56 -21.74
C ASP A 279 1.01 -1.89 -21.10
N LEU A 280 -0.20 -2.32 -21.40
CA LEU A 280 -0.72 -3.61 -20.94
C LEU A 280 0.05 -4.81 -21.55
N ASN A 281 0.67 -4.63 -22.70
CA ASN A 281 1.44 -5.65 -23.41
C ASN A 281 0.68 -6.98 -23.62
N GLY A 282 -0.56 -6.88 -24.04
CA GLY A 282 -1.44 -8.02 -24.26
C GLY A 282 -2.91 -7.63 -24.26
N GLY A 283 -3.79 -8.61 -24.24
CA GLY A 283 -5.23 -8.42 -24.13
C GLY A 283 -5.85 -9.48 -23.23
N GLU A 284 -7.01 -9.18 -22.71
CA GLU A 284 -7.77 -10.08 -21.86
C GLU A 284 -8.11 -11.39 -22.58
N ARG A 285 -7.93 -12.50 -21.88
CA ARG A 285 -8.22 -13.85 -22.38
C ARG A 285 -8.47 -14.81 -21.21
N ALA A 286 -8.86 -16.06 -21.54
CA ALA A 286 -9.06 -17.11 -20.54
C ALA A 286 -7.80 -17.32 -19.68
N ILE A 287 -8.00 -17.62 -18.40
CA ILE A 287 -6.92 -17.87 -17.45
C ILE A 287 -6.15 -19.15 -17.82
N VAL A 288 -4.85 -19.02 -18.04
CA VAL A 288 -3.96 -20.12 -18.42
C VAL A 288 -3.10 -20.53 -17.23
N PRO A 289 -3.21 -21.76 -16.73
CA PRO A 289 -2.47 -22.24 -15.56
C PRO A 289 -1.04 -22.67 -15.95
N ILE A 290 -0.14 -21.72 -16.14
CA ILE A 290 1.27 -21.95 -16.50
C ILE A 290 2.24 -21.79 -15.34
N GLY A 291 1.74 -21.67 -14.11
CA GLY A 291 2.55 -21.50 -12.90
C GLY A 291 3.16 -20.10 -12.75
N SER A 292 2.59 -19.08 -13.40
CA SER A 292 3.10 -17.70 -13.28
C SER A 292 2.76 -17.09 -11.92
N TYR A 293 1.58 -17.37 -11.40
CA TYR A 293 1.11 -16.84 -10.13
C TYR A 293 1.84 -17.47 -8.94
N GLU A 294 2.08 -18.79 -9.01
CA GLU A 294 2.78 -19.56 -7.97
C GLU A 294 4.24 -19.09 -7.78
N LYS A 295 4.83 -18.49 -8.79
CA LYS A 295 6.22 -17.97 -8.72
C LYS A 295 6.34 -16.67 -7.94
N VAL A 296 5.25 -15.93 -7.77
CA VAL A 296 5.25 -14.58 -7.19
C VAL A 296 4.36 -14.46 -5.95
N MET A 297 3.56 -15.48 -5.66
CA MET A 297 2.72 -15.53 -4.47
C MET A 297 3.52 -16.08 -3.28
N PRO A 298 3.72 -15.27 -2.21
CA PRO A 298 4.49 -15.72 -1.03
C PRO A 298 3.66 -16.47 0.00
N PHE A 299 2.33 -16.46 -0.14
CA PHE A 299 1.41 -17.11 0.78
C PHE A 299 1.28 -18.60 0.47
N ASP A 300 1.04 -19.42 1.49
CA ASP A 300 0.76 -20.86 1.32
C ASP A 300 -0.70 -21.08 0.89
N ILE A 301 -1.03 -20.56 -0.28
CA ILE A 301 -2.32 -20.69 -0.94
C ILE A 301 -2.13 -21.17 -2.38
N MET A 302 -3.20 -21.62 -3.02
CA MET A 302 -3.19 -22.03 -4.42
C MET A 302 -3.68 -20.89 -5.33
N PRO A 303 -2.81 -19.97 -5.80
CA PRO A 303 -3.23 -18.73 -6.44
C PRO A 303 -3.98 -18.96 -7.75
N THR A 304 -3.58 -19.94 -8.58
CA THR A 304 -4.31 -20.24 -9.82
C THR A 304 -5.75 -20.68 -9.55
N GLN A 305 -5.98 -21.52 -8.53
CA GLN A 305 -7.31 -21.98 -8.16
C GLN A 305 -8.12 -20.83 -7.54
N LEU A 306 -7.51 -20.05 -6.68
CA LEU A 306 -8.15 -18.88 -6.09
C LEU A 306 -8.60 -17.88 -7.16
N ILE A 307 -7.73 -17.51 -8.10
CA ILE A 307 -8.08 -16.58 -9.20
C ILE A 307 -9.25 -17.12 -10.05
N LYS A 308 -9.32 -18.43 -10.27
CA LYS A 308 -10.46 -19.05 -10.95
C LYS A 308 -11.74 -18.97 -10.13
N ALA A 309 -11.67 -19.19 -8.81
CA ALA A 309 -12.81 -19.03 -7.91
C ALA A 309 -13.32 -17.56 -7.90
N LEU A 310 -12.39 -16.60 -7.87
CA LEU A 310 -12.73 -15.17 -8.00
C LEU A 310 -13.44 -14.87 -9.32
N ALA A 311 -12.92 -15.37 -10.44
CA ALA A 311 -13.49 -15.16 -11.78
C ALA A 311 -14.89 -15.81 -11.95
N SER A 312 -15.18 -16.88 -11.21
CA SER A 312 -16.49 -17.54 -11.22
C SER A 312 -17.45 -17.06 -10.12
N ASN A 313 -17.02 -16.12 -9.26
CA ASN A 313 -17.73 -15.67 -8.07
C ASN A 313 -18.13 -16.82 -7.12
N ASP A 314 -17.27 -17.84 -7.00
CA ASP A 314 -17.49 -18.98 -6.09
C ASP A 314 -16.98 -18.62 -4.69
N VAL A 315 -17.87 -18.04 -3.86
CA VAL A 315 -17.59 -17.61 -2.48
C VAL A 315 -17.05 -18.77 -1.65
N THR A 316 -17.73 -19.91 -1.66
CA THR A 316 -17.39 -21.07 -0.84
C THR A 316 -15.99 -21.60 -1.17
N MET A 317 -15.64 -21.66 -2.46
CA MET A 317 -14.31 -22.09 -2.87
C MET A 317 -13.25 -21.03 -2.56
N ALA A 318 -13.55 -19.76 -2.76
CA ALA A 318 -12.61 -18.66 -2.45
C ALA A 318 -12.23 -18.64 -0.96
N GLU A 319 -13.19 -18.81 -0.04
CA GLU A 319 -12.93 -18.90 1.40
C GLU A 319 -12.04 -20.09 1.74
N LYS A 320 -12.32 -21.28 1.19
CA LYS A 320 -11.51 -22.48 1.39
C LYS A 320 -10.08 -22.35 0.87
N LEU A 321 -9.88 -21.48 -0.14
CA LEU A 321 -8.58 -21.21 -0.75
C LEU A 321 -7.83 -20.05 -0.09
N GLY A 322 -8.34 -19.47 1.01
CA GLY A 322 -7.65 -18.45 1.79
C GLY A 322 -7.84 -17.01 1.30
N VAL A 323 -8.95 -16.68 0.65
CA VAL A 323 -9.22 -15.32 0.14
C VAL A 323 -9.17 -14.24 1.22
N LEU A 324 -9.49 -14.58 2.47
CA LEU A 324 -9.51 -13.66 3.60
C LEU A 324 -8.10 -13.26 4.08
N GLU A 325 -7.08 -14.01 3.69
CA GLU A 325 -5.69 -13.74 4.10
C GLU A 325 -5.02 -12.66 3.25
N ILE A 326 -5.57 -12.36 2.08
CA ILE A 326 -4.98 -11.45 1.09
C ILE A 326 -5.87 -10.26 0.77
N VAL A 327 -5.25 -9.20 0.30
CA VAL A 327 -5.93 -8.03 -0.28
C VAL A 327 -5.26 -7.64 -1.60
N GLU A 328 -5.74 -6.56 -2.22
CA GLU A 328 -5.31 -6.16 -3.57
C GLU A 328 -3.80 -5.97 -3.69
N GLU A 329 -3.15 -5.36 -2.70
CA GLU A 329 -1.69 -5.15 -2.72
C GLU A 329 -0.91 -6.47 -2.72
N ASP A 330 -1.44 -7.50 -2.07
CA ASP A 330 -0.78 -8.80 -1.95
C ASP A 330 -0.86 -9.61 -3.26
N ILE A 331 -1.90 -9.39 -4.07
CA ILE A 331 -2.12 -10.07 -5.34
C ILE A 331 -1.74 -9.23 -6.58
N ALA A 332 -1.37 -7.97 -6.38
CA ALA A 332 -1.04 -7.04 -7.47
C ALA A 332 0.09 -7.58 -8.37
N LEU A 333 1.09 -8.23 -7.78
CA LEU A 333 2.17 -8.84 -8.54
C LEU A 333 1.68 -10.03 -9.40
N CYS A 334 0.66 -10.78 -8.94
CA CYS A 334 0.01 -11.81 -9.76
C CYS A 334 -0.68 -11.16 -10.97
N GLN A 335 -1.35 -10.02 -10.80
CA GLN A 335 -1.94 -9.29 -11.90
C GLN A 335 -0.88 -8.79 -12.89
N TYR A 336 0.25 -8.27 -12.41
CA TYR A 336 1.35 -7.82 -13.26
C TYR A 336 1.91 -8.95 -14.14
N VAL A 337 2.15 -10.13 -13.57
CA VAL A 337 2.69 -11.28 -14.32
C VAL A 337 1.63 -12.06 -15.10
N CYS A 338 0.36 -11.70 -14.99
CA CYS A 338 -0.76 -12.41 -15.59
C CYS A 338 -0.67 -12.44 -17.11
N PRO A 339 -0.55 -13.62 -17.75
CA PRO A 339 -0.52 -13.72 -19.21
C PRO A 339 -1.90 -13.45 -19.84
N SER A 340 -2.96 -13.59 -19.04
CA SER A 340 -4.35 -13.47 -19.49
C SER A 340 -4.90 -12.04 -19.32
N LYS A 341 -4.16 -11.14 -18.66
CA LYS A 341 -4.48 -9.72 -18.46
C LYS A 341 -5.88 -9.48 -17.87
N VAL A 342 -6.33 -10.39 -17.01
CA VAL A 342 -7.56 -10.21 -16.24
C VAL A 342 -7.32 -9.29 -15.05
N ASP A 343 -8.33 -8.52 -14.67
CA ASP A 343 -8.27 -7.64 -13.51
C ASP A 343 -8.52 -8.42 -12.21
N ILE A 344 -7.43 -9.01 -11.68
CA ILE A 344 -7.48 -9.87 -10.49
C ILE A 344 -7.81 -9.07 -9.24
N THR A 345 -7.30 -7.84 -9.14
CA THR A 345 -7.50 -6.99 -7.96
C THR A 345 -8.95 -6.56 -7.79
N ASP A 346 -9.64 -6.21 -8.88
CA ASP A 346 -11.06 -5.87 -8.85
C ASP A 346 -11.94 -7.09 -8.51
N MET A 347 -11.62 -8.26 -9.09
CA MET A 347 -12.30 -9.52 -8.75
C MET A 347 -12.13 -9.85 -7.25
N LEU A 348 -10.93 -9.67 -6.69
CA LEU A 348 -10.66 -9.89 -5.27
C LEU A 348 -11.48 -8.93 -4.39
N ARG A 349 -11.49 -7.63 -4.70
CA ARG A 349 -12.26 -6.64 -3.95
C ARG A 349 -13.76 -6.94 -3.99
N THR A 350 -14.26 -7.33 -5.14
CA THR A 350 -15.65 -7.74 -5.31
C THR A 350 -15.99 -8.93 -4.41
N MET A 351 -15.14 -9.97 -4.41
CA MET A 351 -15.31 -11.17 -3.57
C MET A 351 -15.27 -10.84 -2.08
N LEU A 352 -14.26 -10.08 -1.62
CA LEU A 352 -14.16 -9.66 -0.21
C LEU A 352 -15.39 -8.83 0.23
N THR A 353 -15.91 -7.98 -0.65
CA THR A 353 -17.12 -7.19 -0.36
C THR A 353 -18.37 -8.06 -0.29
N LEU A 354 -18.43 -9.13 -1.08
CA LEU A 354 -19.53 -10.08 -1.04
C LEU A 354 -19.52 -10.87 0.26
N ILE A 355 -18.39 -11.45 0.62
CA ILE A 355 -18.21 -12.20 1.89
C ILE A 355 -18.55 -11.33 3.10
N GLU A 356 -18.06 -10.08 3.13
CA GLU A 356 -18.34 -9.15 4.25
C GLU A 356 -19.84 -8.84 4.42
N LYS A 357 -20.62 -8.85 3.33
CA LYS A 357 -22.07 -8.60 3.39
C LYS A 357 -22.86 -9.83 3.85
N GLU A 358 -22.29 -11.01 3.69
CA GLU A 358 -22.92 -12.27 4.04
C GLU A 358 -22.53 -12.74 5.46
N SER A 359 -21.41 -12.23 6.01
CA SER A 359 -20.93 -12.50 7.38
C SER A 359 -21.51 -11.50 8.39
#